data_f62a58982a242be46ac87d4780e02e80
#
_entry.id   f62a58982a242be46ac87d4780e02e80
#
_cell.length_a   1.000
_cell.length_b   1.000
_cell.length_c   1.000
_cell.angle_alpha   90.00
_cell.angle_beta   90.00
_cell.angle_gamma   90.00
#
_symmetry.space_group_name_H-M   'P 1'
#
loop_
_entity.id
_entity.type
_entity.pdbx_description
1 polymer ?
#
loop_
_entity_poly.entity_id
_entity_poly.type
_entity_poly.pdbx_seq_one_letter_code
_entity_poly.pdbx_strand_id
1 'polypeptide(L)'
;MTMTEQNLKLPTLRKRTKLRRALPALLLGIIAFVPAPVSLAQAPPSSPAKPPYNIIFIVSDQEADHLLVNGDYELPARAELRHHGIVFQNHYTASAMCTPSRAAFLSGQPPQVNGVFDQMELGYVPDLPTTMPNMGSVLKGLGYTTAYFGKFEMNKQLLHINPAVDYHAALEPYGFDYFNLNGDRAGWPDQGYHLDRLYSAEAVTWLRTNAEQLNGKGQPFFMVVSYINPHDVMFADANIPGQPPVQKAVGPVLTPPPGNNIYSASWKFTAPPGIQESLAAPGMPSALAEYHKGWAGALGFIPADRTDMWNRFYNYYLNLIRDNDRGLQLLLNAMDELNLWNNTVVVLTADHGEMAGSHGTLRGKGPFAYELNSHIPLIIAHPAYQGGKSCQALTSHLDLVPTLVGMTGLPESKRAAAVKGFPGHDFSALLQNPEAADIHANRKGVLFNYVGLQTVDGNYLLYANKYTLNQKALPPLTERSPDLNKRGFMSFVYDGRYKFARYYAPADFNTPQTIDQIFKQNDVQLFDLKNDPDELHNLAVDPSSNKDLILQMNGLLNDLMAKEVGKNDGSFLPAVVRPKQP
;
A
#
# COMPACT_ATOMS: atom_id res chain seq x y z
N MET A 1 62.13 -19.94 1.47
CA MET A 1 62.43 -20.17 0.06
C MET A 1 61.85 -18.98 -0.67
N THR A 2 62.57 -17.91 -0.69
CA THR A 2 63.46 -17.31 -1.69
C THR A 2 62.77 -16.99 -3.04
N MET A 3 62.47 -15.68 -3.18
CA MET A 3 62.85 -14.81 -4.32
C MET A 3 62.45 -15.23 -5.74
N THR A 4 61.82 -14.36 -6.51
CA THR A 4 62.59 -13.37 -7.30
C THR A 4 61.68 -12.30 -7.90
N GLU A 5 62.10 -11.02 -7.76
CA GLU A 5 61.72 -9.85 -8.54
C GLU A 5 62.14 -9.99 -9.99
N GLN A 6 61.36 -9.44 -10.92
CA GLN A 6 61.93 -8.93 -12.17
C GLN A 6 61.22 -7.65 -12.63
N ASN A 7 62.04 -6.59 -12.63
CA ASN A 7 61.87 -5.30 -13.28
C ASN A 7 61.81 -5.39 -14.82
N LEU A 8 61.05 -4.53 -15.46
CA LEU A 8 61.40 -4.00 -16.80
C LEU A 8 60.64 -2.68 -17.06
N LYS A 9 61.31 -1.58 -16.89
CA LYS A 9 61.84 -0.51 -17.80
C LYS A 9 60.85 0.07 -18.83
N LEU A 10 60.58 1.36 -18.60
CA LEU A 10 60.20 2.38 -19.60
C LEU A 10 61.31 2.68 -20.63
N PRO A 11 60.98 3.21 -21.79
CA PRO A 11 61.85 4.19 -22.41
C PRO A 11 61.17 5.53 -22.72
N THR A 12 62.03 6.50 -22.59
CA THR A 12 61.89 7.94 -22.71
C THR A 12 62.01 8.49 -24.13
N LEU A 13 61.31 9.61 -24.40
CA LEU A 13 61.68 10.88 -25.08
C LEU A 13 62.53 10.91 -26.33
N ARG A 14 62.11 11.70 -27.31
CA ARG A 14 62.77 12.87 -27.99
C ARG A 14 62.18 13.06 -29.40
N LYS A 15 62.09 14.21 -30.01
CA LYS A 15 62.44 15.63 -29.93
C LYS A 15 61.90 16.37 -31.18
N ARG A 16 61.47 17.60 -31.01
CA ARG A 16 61.62 18.84 -31.82
C ARG A 16 62.07 18.78 -33.27
N THR A 17 61.43 19.61 -34.11
CA THR A 17 62.01 20.74 -34.92
C THR A 17 60.99 21.17 -35.99
N LYS A 18 60.83 22.35 -36.49
CA LYS A 18 61.32 23.70 -36.56
C LYS A 18 60.38 24.49 -37.48
N LEU A 19 60.21 25.74 -37.20
CA LEU A 19 59.68 26.81 -38.07
C LEU A 19 60.33 26.92 -39.43
N ARG A 20 59.54 27.32 -40.45
CA ARG A 20 60.02 28.27 -41.50
C ARG A 20 58.89 29.21 -41.93
N ARG A 21 59.19 30.50 -41.85
CA ARG A 21 58.48 31.66 -42.43
C ARG A 21 58.80 31.78 -43.92
N ALA A 22 57.79 32.22 -44.70
CA ALA A 22 58.01 33.05 -45.88
C ALA A 22 56.72 33.81 -46.24
N LEU A 23 56.83 35.12 -46.38
CA LEU A 23 55.89 36.09 -46.98
C LEU A 23 56.53 36.50 -48.33
N PRO A 24 55.88 37.36 -49.18
CA PRO A 24 54.54 37.40 -49.73
C PRO A 24 54.57 37.48 -51.28
N ALA A 25 53.47 37.31 -51.98
CA ALA A 25 53.27 37.83 -53.34
C ALA A 25 51.81 38.36 -53.46
N LEU A 26 51.75 39.64 -53.82
CA LEU A 26 50.56 40.39 -54.15
C LEU A 26 50.06 40.00 -55.54
N LEU A 27 48.82 39.66 -55.73
CA LEU A 27 48.12 39.65 -57.01
C LEU A 27 46.66 40.15 -56.83
N LEU A 28 46.38 41.26 -57.48
CA LEU A 28 45.04 41.82 -57.65
C LEU A 28 44.17 40.86 -58.48
N GLY A 29 42.94 40.60 -58.05
CA GLY A 29 42.01 39.81 -58.84
C GLY A 29 40.58 40.10 -58.36
N ILE A 30 39.86 40.85 -59.12
CA ILE A 30 38.41 40.97 -59.39
C ILE A 30 37.44 40.38 -58.29
N ILE A 31 36.71 41.27 -57.65
CA ILE A 31 35.62 40.99 -56.74
C ILE A 31 34.41 40.48 -57.53
N ALA A 32 34.14 39.19 -57.49
CA ALA A 32 32.84 38.61 -57.79
C ALA A 32 32.02 38.47 -56.48
N PHE A 33 30.91 39.20 -56.38
CA PHE A 33 29.97 39.09 -55.26
C PHE A 33 29.28 37.72 -55.33
N VAL A 34 29.69 36.76 -54.50
CA VAL A 34 28.97 35.53 -54.25
C VAL A 34 28.22 35.75 -52.93
N PRO A 35 26.89 35.61 -52.86
CA PRO A 35 26.18 35.71 -51.58
C PRO A 35 26.63 34.55 -50.65
N ALA A 36 27.13 34.91 -49.48
CA ALA A 36 27.49 33.94 -48.45
C ALA A 36 26.28 33.08 -48.09
N PRO A 37 26.43 31.76 -47.94
CA PRO A 37 25.36 30.94 -47.40
C PRO A 37 25.07 31.39 -45.96
N VAL A 38 23.81 31.71 -45.68
CA VAL A 38 23.31 31.93 -44.31
C VAL A 38 23.56 30.64 -43.56
N SER A 39 24.60 30.62 -42.74
CA SER A 39 24.80 29.55 -41.76
C SER A 39 23.64 29.59 -40.79
N LEU A 40 22.69 28.67 -40.92
CA LEU A 40 21.71 28.39 -39.88
C LEU A 40 22.50 28.07 -38.62
N ALA A 41 22.55 29.02 -37.69
CA ALA A 41 23.10 28.77 -36.35
C ALA A 41 22.42 27.51 -35.81
N GLN A 42 23.15 26.41 -35.69
CA GLN A 42 22.70 25.27 -34.94
C GLN A 42 22.41 25.75 -33.53
N ALA A 43 21.17 25.55 -33.09
CA ALA A 43 20.81 25.77 -31.69
C ALA A 43 21.84 25.04 -30.80
N PRO A 44 22.31 25.67 -29.71
CA PRO A 44 23.24 25.01 -28.81
C PRO A 44 22.65 23.64 -28.42
N PRO A 45 23.51 22.60 -28.34
CA PRO A 45 23.03 21.29 -27.91
C PRO A 45 22.29 21.47 -26.59
N SER A 46 21.03 21.08 -26.56
CA SER A 46 20.25 21.06 -25.32
C SER A 46 21.05 20.31 -24.26
N SER A 47 21.23 20.91 -23.10
CA SER A 47 21.84 20.19 -21.96
C SER A 47 21.22 18.79 -21.88
N PRO A 48 22.04 17.73 -21.68
CA PRO A 48 21.50 16.38 -21.58
C PRO A 48 20.37 16.38 -20.54
N ALA A 49 19.21 15.88 -20.93
CA ALA A 49 18.06 15.80 -20.02
C ALA A 49 18.50 15.03 -18.77
N LYS A 50 18.16 15.57 -17.59
CA LYS A 50 18.45 14.87 -16.32
C LYS A 50 17.82 13.46 -16.39
N PRO A 51 18.57 12.40 -16.02
CA PRO A 51 17.99 11.06 -15.97
C PRO A 51 16.74 11.03 -15.09
N PRO A 52 15.76 10.17 -15.38
CA PRO A 52 14.60 9.95 -14.49
C PRO A 52 15.06 9.53 -13.10
N TYR A 53 14.26 9.87 -12.08
CA TYR A 53 14.54 9.44 -10.71
C TYR A 53 14.31 7.94 -10.55
N ASN A 54 15.16 7.26 -9.80
CA ASN A 54 14.85 5.93 -9.27
C ASN A 54 13.68 6.02 -8.28
N ILE A 55 13.00 4.91 -8.05
CA ILE A 55 11.89 4.84 -7.10
C ILE A 55 12.03 3.58 -6.24
N ILE A 56 11.98 3.74 -4.91
CA ILE A 56 11.84 2.66 -3.93
C ILE A 56 10.48 2.83 -3.26
N PHE A 57 9.60 1.83 -3.45
CA PHE A 57 8.27 1.78 -2.86
C PHE A 57 8.25 0.74 -1.75
N ILE A 58 7.97 1.17 -0.52
CA ILE A 58 7.99 0.33 0.68
C ILE A 58 6.58 0.24 1.22
N VAL A 59 6.10 -0.98 1.48
CA VAL A 59 4.77 -1.20 2.03
C VAL A 59 4.85 -2.18 3.19
N SER A 60 4.24 -1.81 4.33
CA SER A 60 3.98 -2.69 5.48
C SER A 60 2.57 -3.28 5.39
N ASP A 61 2.34 -4.43 6.01
CA ASP A 61 1.03 -5.07 6.06
C ASP A 61 0.39 -4.86 7.43
N GLN A 62 -0.81 -4.30 7.45
CA GLN A 62 -1.63 -4.14 8.66
C GLN A 62 -1.13 -3.03 9.62
N GLU A 63 -0.54 -1.95 9.10
CA GLU A 63 -0.07 -0.81 9.90
C GLU A 63 -1.04 0.38 9.82
N ALA A 64 -1.69 0.71 10.94
CA ALA A 64 -2.50 1.92 11.05
C ALA A 64 -1.61 3.16 11.21
N ASP A 65 -2.03 4.31 10.66
CA ASP A 65 -1.31 5.57 10.83
C ASP A 65 -1.32 6.02 12.29
N HIS A 66 -2.46 5.92 12.96
CA HIS A 66 -2.62 6.28 14.36
C HIS A 66 -2.38 5.07 15.28
N LEU A 67 -1.31 5.14 16.08
CA LEU A 67 -1.00 4.12 17.07
C LEU A 67 -1.45 4.60 18.46
N LEU A 68 -2.19 3.74 19.18
CA LEU A 68 -2.75 4.02 20.52
C LEU A 68 -1.65 3.92 21.61
N VAL A 69 -0.55 4.66 21.43
CA VAL A 69 0.60 4.61 22.34
C VAL A 69 0.98 6.01 22.80
N ASN A 70 1.34 6.12 24.08
CA ASN A 70 1.81 7.36 24.70
C ASN A 70 3.29 7.25 25.10
N GLY A 71 4.07 8.33 24.90
CA GLY A 71 5.43 8.46 25.41
C GLY A 71 6.50 7.94 24.46
N ASP A 72 7.42 7.13 24.95
CA ASP A 72 8.74 6.86 24.37
C ASP A 72 8.73 5.79 23.26
N TYR A 73 7.63 5.65 22.50
CA TYR A 73 7.61 4.77 21.35
C TYR A 73 8.29 5.42 20.16
N GLU A 74 9.43 4.88 19.76
CA GLU A 74 10.24 5.43 18.69
C GLU A 74 10.41 4.43 17.53
N LEU A 75 10.39 4.99 16.31
CA LEU A 75 10.66 4.32 15.05
C LEU A 75 11.76 5.09 14.32
N PRO A 76 13.05 4.81 14.64
CA PRO A 76 14.19 5.62 14.16
C PRO A 76 14.27 5.71 12.64
N ALA A 77 14.05 4.61 11.91
CA ALA A 77 14.11 4.61 10.45
C ALA A 77 12.96 5.43 9.83
N ARG A 78 11.75 5.32 10.39
CA ARG A 78 10.64 6.18 9.95
C ARG A 78 10.88 7.65 10.32
N ALA A 79 11.52 7.94 11.45
CA ALA A 79 11.90 9.30 11.83
C ALA A 79 12.91 9.88 10.85
N GLU A 80 13.93 9.12 10.46
CA GLU A 80 14.89 9.48 9.42
C GLU A 80 14.21 9.73 8.08
N LEU A 81 13.31 8.82 7.65
CA LEU A 81 12.56 8.99 6.41
C LEU A 81 11.65 10.23 6.45
N ARG A 82 11.01 10.54 7.57
CA ARG A 82 10.24 11.80 7.76
C ARG A 82 11.12 13.03 7.63
N HIS A 83 12.37 12.97 8.13
CA HIS A 83 13.32 14.07 7.99
C HIS A 83 13.65 14.33 6.51
N HIS A 84 13.81 13.30 5.70
CA HIS A 84 14.05 13.40 4.27
C HIS A 84 12.78 13.64 3.45
N GLY A 85 11.61 13.35 3.99
CA GLY A 85 10.34 13.27 3.26
C GLY A 85 9.26 14.24 3.73
N ILE A 86 8.13 14.13 3.07
CA ILE A 86 6.88 14.82 3.35
C ILE A 86 5.89 13.77 3.85
N VAL A 87 5.26 14.05 5.00
CA VAL A 87 4.22 13.20 5.59
C VAL A 87 2.85 13.64 5.09
N PHE A 88 2.11 12.75 4.45
CA PHE A 88 0.72 13.00 4.06
C PHE A 88 -0.20 12.54 5.18
N GLN A 89 -0.84 13.52 5.83
CA GLN A 89 -1.62 13.31 7.07
C GLN A 89 -2.98 12.64 6.83
N ASN A 90 -3.45 12.57 5.59
CA ASN A 90 -4.78 12.06 5.23
C ASN A 90 -4.67 11.09 4.04
N HIS A 91 -3.94 9.99 4.24
CA HIS A 91 -3.82 8.93 3.25
C HIS A 91 -4.64 7.70 3.63
N TYR A 92 -5.47 7.23 2.69
CA TYR A 92 -6.42 6.16 2.94
C TYR A 92 -6.25 4.99 1.98
N THR A 93 -6.39 3.78 2.51
CA THR A 93 -6.54 2.60 1.65
C THR A 93 -7.86 2.65 0.89
N ALA A 94 -7.88 2.10 -0.32
CA ALA A 94 -9.10 2.03 -1.14
C ALA A 94 -9.96 0.78 -0.82
N SER A 95 -9.38 -0.19 -0.11
CA SER A 95 -10.04 -1.41 0.32
C SER A 95 -9.32 -2.01 1.52
N ALA A 96 -9.95 -2.91 2.23
CA ALA A 96 -9.31 -3.73 3.27
C ALA A 96 -9.42 -5.21 2.93
N MET A 97 -8.74 -6.00 3.70
CA MET A 97 -8.03 -7.25 3.52
C MET A 97 -6.80 -7.05 2.63
N CYS A 98 -5.76 -7.85 2.89
CA CYS A 98 -4.46 -7.70 2.23
C CYS A 98 -4.57 -7.76 0.71
N THR A 99 -5.13 -8.84 0.17
CA THR A 99 -5.20 -9.07 -1.29
C THR A 99 -5.98 -7.99 -2.04
N PRO A 100 -7.23 -7.59 -1.66
CA PRO A 100 -7.94 -6.51 -2.36
C PRO A 100 -7.26 -5.14 -2.25
N SER A 101 -6.67 -4.83 -1.11
CA SER A 101 -5.92 -3.59 -0.93
C SER A 101 -4.67 -3.55 -1.80
N ARG A 102 -3.89 -4.66 -1.82
CA ARG A 102 -2.70 -4.79 -2.66
C ARG A 102 -3.04 -4.71 -4.15
N ALA A 103 -4.12 -5.37 -4.58
CA ALA A 103 -4.64 -5.22 -5.93
C ALA A 103 -5.00 -3.76 -6.25
N ALA A 104 -5.60 -3.03 -5.29
CA ALA A 104 -5.99 -1.64 -5.49
C ALA A 104 -4.78 -0.71 -5.64
N PHE A 105 -3.78 -0.77 -4.74
CA PHE A 105 -2.62 0.12 -4.89
C PHE A 105 -1.69 -0.27 -6.05
N LEU A 106 -1.55 -1.57 -6.35
CA LEU A 106 -0.74 -2.03 -7.49
C LEU A 106 -1.36 -1.62 -8.82
N SER A 107 -2.67 -1.84 -9.00
CA SER A 107 -3.37 -1.57 -10.26
C SER A 107 -3.92 -0.15 -10.37
N GLY A 108 -3.96 0.63 -9.28
CA GLY A 108 -4.66 1.92 -9.24
C GLY A 108 -6.16 1.82 -9.51
N GLN A 109 -6.77 0.62 -9.30
CA GLN A 109 -8.18 0.33 -9.61
C GLN A 109 -8.87 -0.26 -8.37
N PRO A 110 -10.14 0.10 -8.10
CA PRO A 110 -10.88 -0.50 -6.98
C PRO A 110 -11.20 -1.98 -7.21
N PRO A 111 -11.49 -2.76 -6.15
CA PRO A 111 -11.74 -4.21 -6.25
C PRO A 111 -12.82 -4.61 -7.27
N GLN A 112 -13.87 -3.81 -7.43
CA GLN A 112 -14.95 -4.07 -8.39
C GLN A 112 -14.47 -3.97 -9.85
N VAL A 113 -13.38 -3.24 -10.11
CA VAL A 113 -12.81 -3.04 -11.44
C VAL A 113 -11.67 -4.01 -11.71
N ASN A 114 -10.75 -4.19 -10.74
CA ASN A 114 -9.63 -5.10 -10.91
C ASN A 114 -10.00 -6.59 -10.75
N GLY A 115 -11.18 -6.89 -10.18
CA GLY A 115 -11.72 -8.23 -10.00
C GLY A 115 -11.18 -9.00 -8.79
N VAL A 116 -10.20 -8.45 -8.07
CA VAL A 116 -9.60 -9.07 -6.88
C VAL A 116 -10.32 -8.51 -5.64
N PHE A 117 -11.40 -9.15 -5.26
CA PHE A 117 -12.38 -8.62 -4.32
C PHE A 117 -12.35 -9.26 -2.91
N ASP A 118 -11.57 -10.34 -2.72
CA ASP A 118 -11.43 -11.08 -1.47
C ASP A 118 -10.02 -11.67 -1.37
N GLN A 119 -9.74 -12.44 -0.32
CA GLN A 119 -8.45 -13.06 -0.09
C GLN A 119 -8.12 -14.13 -1.15
N MET A 120 -6.88 -14.13 -1.63
CA MET A 120 -6.44 -14.97 -2.73
C MET A 120 -6.43 -16.48 -2.41
N GLU A 121 -6.26 -16.83 -1.13
CA GLU A 121 -6.33 -18.22 -0.66
C GLU A 121 -7.71 -18.85 -0.84
N LEU A 122 -8.73 -18.01 -1.05
CA LEU A 122 -10.07 -18.46 -1.35
C LEU A 122 -10.16 -18.83 -2.83
N GLY A 123 -10.40 -20.09 -3.14
CA GLY A 123 -10.34 -20.63 -4.51
C GLY A 123 -11.19 -19.90 -5.55
N TYR A 124 -12.21 -19.15 -5.10
CA TYR A 124 -13.13 -18.40 -5.98
C TYR A 124 -12.64 -16.98 -6.36
N VAL A 125 -11.58 -16.48 -5.74
CA VAL A 125 -11.00 -15.16 -6.08
C VAL A 125 -10.07 -15.33 -7.28
N PRO A 126 -10.15 -14.50 -8.33
CA PRO A 126 -9.22 -14.59 -9.47
C PRO A 126 -7.85 -13.99 -9.11
N ASP A 127 -6.82 -14.39 -9.85
CA ASP A 127 -5.54 -13.65 -9.88
C ASP A 127 -5.77 -12.26 -10.47
N LEU A 128 -4.92 -11.29 -10.12
CA LEU A 128 -4.92 -10.00 -10.81
C LEU A 128 -4.64 -10.24 -12.31
N PRO A 129 -5.51 -9.77 -13.24
CA PRO A 129 -5.25 -9.98 -14.65
C PRO A 129 -3.91 -9.39 -15.09
N THR A 130 -3.07 -10.18 -15.73
CA THR A 130 -1.74 -9.71 -16.22
C THR A 130 -1.86 -8.65 -17.32
N THR A 131 -3.03 -8.52 -17.95
CA THR A 131 -3.36 -7.48 -18.92
C THR A 131 -3.76 -6.16 -18.26
N MET A 132 -4.03 -6.16 -16.94
CA MET A 132 -4.36 -4.93 -16.22
C MET A 132 -3.09 -4.12 -15.95
N PRO A 133 -3.04 -2.85 -16.38
CA PRO A 133 -1.94 -1.97 -16.05
C PRO A 133 -1.75 -1.90 -14.52
N ASN A 134 -0.50 -1.97 -14.10
CA ASN A 134 -0.13 -1.88 -12.68
C ASN A 134 1.19 -1.13 -12.55
N MET A 135 1.59 -0.75 -11.33
CA MET A 135 2.79 0.08 -11.13
C MET A 135 4.06 -0.56 -11.75
N GLY A 136 4.21 -1.88 -11.71
CA GLY A 136 5.34 -2.58 -12.33
C GLY A 136 5.32 -2.44 -13.85
N SER A 137 4.22 -2.83 -14.51
CA SER A 137 4.10 -2.79 -15.97
C SER A 137 4.15 -1.35 -16.52
N VAL A 138 3.57 -0.38 -15.81
CA VAL A 138 3.59 1.04 -16.19
C VAL A 138 5.01 1.60 -16.14
N LEU A 139 5.73 1.40 -15.03
CA LEU A 139 7.10 1.92 -14.88
C LEU A 139 8.08 1.16 -15.79
N LYS A 140 7.94 -0.15 -15.97
CA LYS A 140 8.71 -0.91 -16.99
C LYS A 140 8.48 -0.35 -18.38
N GLY A 141 7.24 -0.04 -18.74
CA GLY A 141 6.89 0.61 -20.02
C GLY A 141 7.49 2.02 -20.19
N LEU A 142 7.79 2.71 -19.11
CA LEU A 142 8.50 3.99 -19.08
C LEU A 142 10.04 3.84 -19.11
N GLY A 143 10.56 2.61 -19.17
CA GLY A 143 11.97 2.31 -19.29
C GLY A 143 12.68 2.02 -17.97
N TYR A 144 11.97 1.72 -16.90
CA TYR A 144 12.57 1.33 -15.62
C TYR A 144 12.99 -0.14 -15.61
N THR A 145 14.12 -0.45 -14.98
CA THR A 145 14.43 -1.80 -14.50
C THR A 145 13.65 -2.02 -13.20
N THR A 146 12.92 -3.13 -13.09
CA THR A 146 11.94 -3.33 -12.02
C THR A 146 12.31 -4.51 -11.14
N ALA A 147 12.13 -4.36 -9.81
CA ALA A 147 12.39 -5.41 -8.83
C ALA A 147 11.31 -5.43 -7.75
N TYR A 148 10.94 -6.63 -7.26
CA TYR A 148 9.97 -6.82 -6.19
C TYR A 148 10.54 -7.76 -5.13
N PHE A 149 10.47 -7.36 -3.86
CA PHE A 149 10.92 -8.15 -2.72
C PHE A 149 9.80 -8.23 -1.68
N GLY A 150 9.41 -9.43 -1.30
CA GLY A 150 8.42 -9.68 -0.25
C GLY A 150 7.04 -10.07 -0.74
N LYS A 151 6.03 -9.74 0.08
CA LYS A 151 4.63 -10.17 -0.07
C LYS A 151 3.96 -9.52 -1.29
N PHE A 152 3.44 -10.35 -2.21
CA PHE A 152 2.81 -9.90 -3.45
C PHE A 152 1.29 -10.14 -3.50
N GLU A 153 0.84 -11.37 -3.28
CA GLU A 153 -0.57 -11.81 -3.21
C GLU A 153 -1.44 -11.49 -4.43
N MET A 154 -0.87 -11.50 -5.63
CA MET A 154 -1.62 -11.24 -6.86
C MET A 154 -1.66 -12.43 -7.83
N ASN A 155 -0.93 -13.52 -7.52
CA ASN A 155 -0.85 -14.71 -8.34
C ASN A 155 -0.76 -15.96 -7.45
N LYS A 156 -1.72 -16.86 -7.57
CA LYS A 156 -1.81 -18.09 -6.75
C LYS A 156 -0.63 -19.04 -6.93
N GLN A 157 0.02 -19.04 -8.09
CA GLN A 157 1.20 -19.87 -8.33
C GLN A 157 2.36 -19.51 -7.39
N LEU A 158 2.37 -18.26 -6.86
CA LEU A 158 3.42 -17.76 -5.98
C LEU A 158 3.13 -18.01 -4.50
N LEU A 159 1.89 -18.29 -4.10
CA LEU A 159 1.47 -18.40 -2.69
C LEU A 159 2.10 -19.55 -1.91
N HIS A 160 2.68 -20.52 -2.58
CA HIS A 160 3.33 -21.66 -1.95
C HIS A 160 4.73 -21.84 -2.52
N ILE A 161 5.70 -22.21 -1.64
CA ILE A 161 7.02 -22.58 -2.12
C ILE A 161 6.86 -23.85 -2.98
N ASN A 162 7.12 -23.70 -4.26
CA ASN A 162 7.17 -24.82 -5.19
C ASN A 162 8.45 -24.71 -6.01
N PRO A 163 9.43 -25.60 -5.80
CA PRO A 163 10.69 -25.60 -6.56
C PRO A 163 10.52 -25.76 -8.08
N ALA A 164 9.35 -26.24 -8.53
CA ALA A 164 9.04 -26.41 -9.94
C ALA A 164 8.49 -25.11 -10.59
N VAL A 165 8.19 -24.06 -9.81
CA VAL A 165 7.70 -22.79 -10.33
C VAL A 165 8.88 -21.85 -10.57
N ASP A 166 8.96 -21.34 -11.79
CA ASP A 166 9.82 -20.20 -12.09
C ASP A 166 9.12 -18.91 -11.63
N TYR A 167 9.52 -18.40 -10.47
CA TYR A 167 8.94 -17.19 -9.88
C TYR A 167 9.16 -15.94 -10.74
N HIS A 168 10.27 -15.87 -11.48
CA HIS A 168 10.53 -14.76 -12.40
C HIS A 168 9.52 -14.78 -13.55
N ALA A 169 9.33 -15.93 -14.20
CA ALA A 169 8.36 -16.10 -15.27
C ALA A 169 6.91 -15.81 -14.82
N ALA A 170 6.58 -16.11 -13.56
CA ALA A 170 5.26 -15.82 -13.00
C ALA A 170 5.05 -14.33 -12.70
N LEU A 171 6.12 -13.57 -12.39
CA LEU A 171 6.05 -12.15 -12.06
C LEU A 171 6.31 -11.22 -13.25
N GLU A 172 7.02 -11.67 -14.26
CA GLU A 172 7.34 -10.88 -15.45
C GLU A 172 6.10 -10.27 -16.13
N PRO A 173 4.95 -10.98 -16.26
CA PRO A 173 3.74 -10.41 -16.85
C PRO A 173 3.15 -9.23 -16.07
N TYR A 174 3.48 -9.10 -14.77
CA TYR A 174 3.12 -7.94 -13.96
C TYR A 174 4.12 -6.79 -14.05
N GLY A 175 5.17 -6.95 -14.88
CA GLY A 175 6.15 -5.91 -15.16
C GLY A 175 7.33 -5.89 -14.20
N PHE A 176 7.63 -6.98 -13.48
CA PHE A 176 8.80 -7.08 -12.60
C PHE A 176 9.87 -7.99 -13.21
N ASP A 177 11.10 -7.46 -13.36
CA ASP A 177 12.26 -8.16 -13.90
C ASP A 177 12.93 -9.07 -12.85
N TYR A 178 12.80 -8.71 -11.57
CA TYR A 178 13.40 -9.42 -10.45
C TYR A 178 12.38 -9.69 -9.35
N PHE A 179 12.45 -10.88 -8.79
CA PHE A 179 11.67 -11.29 -7.63
C PHE A 179 12.53 -12.07 -6.65
N ASN A 180 12.26 -11.97 -5.35
CA ASN A 180 13.00 -12.71 -4.34
C ASN A 180 12.81 -14.22 -4.48
N LEU A 181 13.88 -14.98 -4.23
CA LEU A 181 13.93 -16.42 -4.46
C LEU A 181 13.01 -17.25 -3.54
N ASN A 182 12.51 -16.66 -2.45
CA ASN A 182 11.68 -17.37 -1.46
C ASN A 182 10.19 -17.48 -1.83
N GLY A 183 9.80 -16.97 -2.97
CA GLY A 183 8.41 -16.91 -3.40
C GLY A 183 7.56 -15.93 -2.57
N ASP A 184 6.26 -15.94 -2.81
CA ASP A 184 5.29 -15.13 -2.09
C ASP A 184 4.88 -15.80 -0.77
N ARG A 185 4.50 -14.96 0.22
CA ARG A 185 4.03 -15.39 1.53
C ARG A 185 2.79 -14.61 1.93
N ALA A 186 1.72 -15.32 2.17
CA ALA A 186 0.42 -14.75 2.54
C ALA A 186 0.38 -14.13 3.95
N GLY A 187 1.40 -14.33 4.78
CA GLY A 187 1.42 -13.86 6.17
C GLY A 187 0.84 -14.91 7.14
N TRP A 188 1.28 -16.18 7.06
CA TRP A 188 1.03 -17.17 8.09
C TRP A 188 1.79 -16.83 9.37
N PRO A 189 1.45 -17.46 10.53
CA PRO A 189 2.09 -17.16 11.81
C PRO A 189 3.61 -17.08 11.73
N ASP A 190 4.19 -16.03 12.30
CA ASP A 190 5.64 -15.73 12.36
C ASP A 190 6.34 -15.51 11.01
N GLN A 191 5.61 -15.44 9.89
CA GLN A 191 6.27 -15.23 8.60
C GLN A 191 6.93 -13.86 8.50
N GLY A 192 6.31 -12.82 9.04
CA GLY A 192 6.93 -11.49 9.08
C GLY A 192 8.19 -11.46 9.94
N TYR A 193 8.13 -12.07 11.12
CA TYR A 193 9.29 -12.20 12.02
C TYR A 193 10.48 -12.90 11.34
N HIS A 194 10.22 -13.95 10.56
CA HIS A 194 11.28 -14.73 9.92
C HIS A 194 11.79 -14.12 8.61
N LEU A 195 10.95 -13.40 7.86
CA LEU A 195 11.24 -13.10 6.46
C LEU A 195 11.47 -11.60 6.17
N ASP A 196 10.89 -10.65 6.92
CA ASP A 196 10.98 -9.23 6.58
C ASP A 196 12.42 -8.72 6.52
N ARG A 197 13.30 -9.19 7.43
CA ARG A 197 14.73 -8.84 7.38
C ARG A 197 15.45 -9.47 6.20
N LEU A 198 15.01 -10.65 5.76
CA LEU A 198 15.55 -11.28 4.56
C LEU A 198 15.17 -10.45 3.32
N TYR A 199 13.92 -9.99 3.21
CA TYR A 199 13.51 -9.11 2.12
C TYR A 199 14.33 -7.81 2.07
N SER A 200 14.57 -7.20 3.23
CA SER A 200 15.47 -6.04 3.30
C SER A 200 16.89 -6.36 2.83
N ALA A 201 17.45 -7.49 3.27
CA ALA A 201 18.81 -7.90 2.90
C ALA A 201 18.92 -8.23 1.40
N GLU A 202 17.93 -8.88 0.81
CA GLU A 202 17.86 -9.16 -0.62
C GLU A 202 17.76 -7.86 -1.44
N ALA A 203 16.91 -6.91 -1.01
CA ALA A 203 16.79 -5.60 -1.63
C ALA A 203 18.10 -4.79 -1.57
N VAL A 204 18.77 -4.77 -0.40
CA VAL A 204 20.10 -4.14 -0.24
C VAL A 204 21.13 -4.80 -1.13
N THR A 205 21.14 -6.12 -1.22
CA THR A 205 22.05 -6.86 -2.10
C THR A 205 21.82 -6.49 -3.57
N TRP A 206 20.56 -6.39 -3.96
CA TRP A 206 20.20 -5.97 -5.32
C TRP A 206 20.67 -4.53 -5.61
N LEU A 207 20.48 -3.59 -4.67
CA LEU A 207 20.93 -2.21 -4.80
C LEU A 207 22.46 -2.14 -4.98
N ARG A 208 23.22 -2.82 -4.12
CA ARG A 208 24.69 -2.87 -4.21
C ARG A 208 25.19 -3.49 -5.51
N THR A 209 24.44 -4.42 -6.08
CA THR A 209 24.82 -5.10 -7.32
C THR A 209 24.47 -4.30 -8.56
N ASN A 210 23.35 -3.58 -8.57
CA ASN A 210 22.75 -3.05 -9.79
C ASN A 210 22.72 -1.51 -9.86
N ALA A 211 22.57 -0.80 -8.71
CA ALA A 211 22.25 0.63 -8.74
C ALA A 211 23.33 1.48 -9.40
N GLU A 212 24.62 1.24 -9.10
CA GLU A 212 25.73 1.98 -9.71
C GLU A 212 25.77 1.80 -11.23
N GLN A 213 25.65 0.55 -11.70
CA GLN A 213 25.67 0.24 -13.11
C GLN A 213 24.48 0.85 -13.86
N LEU A 214 23.28 0.78 -13.29
CA LEU A 214 22.06 1.35 -13.87
C LEU A 214 22.16 2.87 -13.93
N ASN A 215 22.54 3.52 -12.83
CA ASN A 215 22.74 4.96 -12.77
C ASN A 215 23.82 5.44 -13.76
N GLY A 216 24.93 4.71 -13.88
CA GLY A 216 26.01 5.00 -14.85
C GLY A 216 25.56 4.94 -16.31
N LYS A 217 24.52 4.17 -16.61
CA LYS A 217 23.88 4.09 -17.94
C LYS A 217 22.71 5.09 -18.11
N GLY A 218 22.35 5.86 -17.07
CA GLY A 218 21.15 6.69 -17.06
C GLY A 218 19.85 5.89 -17.07
N GLN A 219 19.90 4.62 -16.66
CA GLN A 219 18.79 3.69 -16.58
C GLN A 219 18.17 3.75 -15.18
N PRO A 220 16.91 4.23 -15.00
CA PRO A 220 16.28 4.27 -13.71
C PRO A 220 15.82 2.88 -13.26
N PHE A 221 15.70 2.69 -11.95
CA PHE A 221 15.06 1.49 -11.39
C PHE A 221 13.82 1.82 -10.57
N PHE A 222 12.89 0.87 -10.54
CA PHE A 222 11.74 0.83 -9.63
C PHE A 222 11.82 -0.43 -8.78
N MET A 223 11.89 -0.26 -7.47
CA MET A 223 11.97 -1.35 -6.51
C MET A 223 10.79 -1.31 -5.56
N VAL A 224 10.14 -2.44 -5.35
CA VAL A 224 9.15 -2.63 -4.28
C VAL A 224 9.76 -3.48 -3.19
N VAL A 225 9.63 -3.03 -1.92
CA VAL A 225 9.94 -3.82 -0.73
C VAL A 225 8.67 -3.93 0.09
N SER A 226 8.11 -5.13 0.12
CA SER A 226 6.80 -5.41 0.68
C SER A 226 6.91 -6.33 1.88
N TYR A 227 6.83 -5.74 3.06
CA TYR A 227 6.91 -6.45 4.33
C TYR A 227 5.61 -7.20 4.65
N ILE A 228 5.73 -8.24 5.49
CA ILE A 228 4.61 -8.97 6.06
C ILE A 228 4.16 -8.30 7.36
N ASN A 229 5.10 -7.86 8.21
CA ASN A 229 4.74 -7.24 9.49
C ASN A 229 4.24 -5.80 9.34
N PRO A 230 3.33 -5.42 10.27
CA PRO A 230 2.94 -6.07 11.55
C PRO A 230 1.82 -7.16 11.47
N HIS A 231 1.54 -7.76 10.33
CA HIS A 231 0.48 -8.76 10.13
C HIS A 231 0.51 -9.96 11.09
N ASP A 232 1.69 -10.36 11.60
CA ASP A 232 1.80 -11.49 12.55
C ASP A 232 0.94 -11.27 13.81
N VAL A 233 0.56 -10.01 14.14
CA VAL A 233 -0.37 -9.69 15.24
C VAL A 233 -1.73 -10.38 15.07
N MET A 234 -2.15 -10.70 13.86
CA MET A 234 -3.42 -11.40 13.61
C MET A 234 -3.47 -12.74 14.35
N PHE A 235 -2.34 -13.41 14.48
CA PHE A 235 -2.18 -14.70 15.14
C PHE A 235 -1.65 -14.60 16.59
N ALA A 236 -1.64 -13.40 17.16
CA ALA A 236 -1.11 -13.17 18.51
C ALA A 236 -1.77 -14.06 19.56
N ASP A 237 -0.98 -14.81 20.31
CA ASP A 237 -1.40 -15.44 21.55
C ASP A 237 -1.37 -14.42 22.70
N ALA A 238 -2.53 -13.88 22.99
CA ALA A 238 -2.71 -12.93 24.08
C ALA A 238 -2.89 -13.59 25.45
N ASN A 239 -2.93 -14.92 25.53
CA ASN A 239 -3.04 -15.63 26.79
C ASN A 239 -1.86 -15.31 27.72
N ILE A 240 -2.14 -15.17 29.01
CA ILE A 240 -1.11 -14.87 30.01
C ILE A 240 -0.37 -16.14 30.40
N PRO A 241 0.96 -16.18 30.25
CA PRO A 241 1.74 -17.35 30.64
C PRO A 241 1.47 -17.78 32.09
N GLY A 242 1.27 -19.09 32.29
CA GLY A 242 0.98 -19.67 33.62
C GLY A 242 -0.48 -19.54 34.09
N GLN A 243 -1.37 -18.94 33.31
CA GLN A 243 -2.80 -18.88 33.56
C GLN A 243 -3.57 -19.83 32.62
N PRO A 244 -4.77 -20.29 33.01
CA PRO A 244 -5.65 -21.02 32.10
C PRO A 244 -5.94 -20.20 30.84
N PRO A 245 -5.86 -20.80 29.62
CA PRO A 245 -6.08 -20.06 28.39
C PRO A 245 -7.53 -19.60 28.24
N VAL A 246 -7.72 -18.30 27.96
CA VAL A 246 -9.00 -17.66 27.65
C VAL A 246 -9.22 -17.60 26.14
N GLN A 247 -8.23 -17.11 25.40
CA GLN A 247 -8.24 -17.11 23.94
C GLN A 247 -7.98 -18.53 23.42
N LYS A 248 -8.92 -19.06 22.62
CA LYS A 248 -8.85 -20.43 22.07
C LYS A 248 -9.15 -20.42 20.58
N ALA A 249 -8.13 -20.61 19.76
CA ALA A 249 -8.27 -20.70 18.30
C ALA A 249 -8.73 -22.10 17.84
N VAL A 250 -9.26 -22.13 16.62
CA VAL A 250 -9.58 -23.38 15.92
C VAL A 250 -8.31 -23.89 15.21
N GLY A 251 -7.45 -24.57 15.95
CA GLY A 251 -6.17 -25.09 15.45
C GLY A 251 -4.94 -24.40 16.06
N PRO A 252 -3.75 -24.87 15.76
CA PRO A 252 -2.50 -24.41 16.36
C PRO A 252 -1.94 -23.17 15.62
N VAL A 253 -2.74 -22.11 15.50
CA VAL A 253 -2.35 -20.88 14.76
C VAL A 253 -1.95 -19.73 15.68
N LEU A 254 -2.27 -19.78 16.98
CA LEU A 254 -1.84 -18.73 17.90
C LEU A 254 -0.37 -18.87 18.24
N THR A 255 0.35 -17.75 18.10
CA THR A 255 1.80 -17.69 18.32
C THR A 255 2.11 -16.65 19.40
N PRO A 256 2.87 -17.02 20.45
CA PRO A 256 3.34 -16.06 21.43
C PRO A 256 4.39 -15.12 20.82
N PRO A 257 4.50 -13.87 21.33
CA PRO A 257 5.59 -13.00 20.91
C PRO A 257 6.96 -13.66 21.05
N PRO A 258 7.88 -13.49 20.09
CA PRO A 258 9.23 -14.02 20.16
C PRO A 258 9.97 -13.62 21.44
N GLY A 259 10.72 -14.57 22.03
CA GLY A 259 11.41 -14.38 23.32
C GLY A 259 12.74 -13.60 23.22
N ASN A 260 12.85 -12.58 22.40
CA ASN A 260 14.07 -11.78 22.25
C ASN A 260 13.89 -10.33 22.75
N ASN A 261 14.98 -9.57 22.81
CA ASN A 261 15.00 -8.22 23.36
C ASN A 261 14.14 -7.20 22.61
N ILE A 262 13.82 -7.42 21.34
CA ILE A 262 12.93 -6.54 20.59
C ILE A 262 11.53 -6.65 21.15
N TYR A 263 11.06 -7.88 21.31
CA TYR A 263 9.68 -8.20 21.68
C TYR A 263 9.42 -8.15 23.19
N SER A 264 10.46 -7.94 24.01
CA SER A 264 10.33 -7.73 25.47
C SER A 264 9.98 -6.30 25.85
N ALA A 265 10.09 -5.33 24.92
CA ALA A 265 9.74 -3.96 25.20
C ALA A 265 8.22 -3.78 25.35
N SER A 266 7.81 -2.90 26.25
CA SER A 266 6.41 -2.63 26.52
C SER A 266 6.17 -1.14 26.79
N TRP A 267 5.01 -0.66 26.35
CA TRP A 267 4.58 0.72 26.52
C TRP A 267 3.23 0.77 27.23
N LYS A 268 2.95 1.91 27.81
CA LYS A 268 1.59 2.24 28.25
C LYS A 268 0.83 2.71 27.03
N PHE A 269 -0.36 2.17 26.83
CA PHE A 269 -1.24 2.63 25.78
C PHE A 269 -2.61 2.99 26.37
N THR A 270 -3.34 3.82 25.66
CA THR A 270 -4.73 4.11 25.98
C THR A 270 -5.59 2.90 25.61
N ALA A 271 -6.59 2.57 26.44
CA ALA A 271 -7.53 1.53 26.07
C ALA A 271 -8.13 1.85 24.68
N PRO A 272 -8.27 0.83 23.81
CA PRO A 272 -8.83 1.06 22.48
C PRO A 272 -10.19 1.77 22.55
N PRO A 273 -10.44 2.77 21.70
CA PRO A 273 -11.72 3.47 21.66
C PRO A 273 -12.88 2.48 21.50
N GLY A 274 -13.97 2.67 22.25
CA GLY A 274 -15.15 1.84 22.11
C GLY A 274 -14.98 0.36 22.45
N ILE A 275 -13.91 -0.08 23.12
CA ILE A 275 -13.65 -1.50 23.42
C ILE A 275 -14.83 -2.19 24.15
N GLN A 276 -15.59 -1.43 24.94
CA GLN A 276 -16.76 -1.92 25.68
C GLN A 276 -18.09 -1.80 24.89
N GLU A 277 -18.05 -1.28 23.66
CA GLU A 277 -19.27 -1.13 22.86
C GLU A 277 -19.90 -2.49 22.53
N SER A 278 -21.22 -2.52 22.53
CA SER A 278 -21.94 -3.69 22.07
C SER A 278 -22.13 -3.66 20.56
N LEU A 279 -21.67 -4.69 19.87
CA LEU A 279 -21.92 -4.86 18.43
C LEU A 279 -23.40 -5.08 18.08
N ALA A 280 -24.26 -5.22 19.08
CA ALA A 280 -25.72 -5.28 18.93
C ALA A 280 -26.41 -3.95 19.30
N ALA A 281 -25.66 -2.88 19.61
CA ALA A 281 -26.22 -1.59 19.93
C ALA A 281 -26.96 -0.95 18.73
N PRO A 282 -27.98 -0.10 18.96
CA PRO A 282 -28.59 0.65 17.87
C PRO A 282 -27.57 1.45 17.08
N GLY A 283 -27.67 1.37 15.75
CA GLY A 283 -26.72 2.05 14.83
C GLY A 283 -25.41 1.31 14.54
N MET A 284 -25.17 0.16 15.20
CA MET A 284 -24.07 -0.72 14.82
C MET A 284 -24.46 -1.54 13.57
N PRO A 285 -23.67 -1.51 12.51
CA PRO A 285 -23.91 -2.33 11.32
C PRO A 285 -23.81 -3.83 11.64
N SER A 286 -24.74 -4.61 11.08
CA SER A 286 -24.77 -6.06 11.29
C SER A 286 -23.49 -6.78 10.80
N ALA A 287 -22.80 -6.22 9.83
CA ALA A 287 -21.52 -6.72 9.34
C ALA A 287 -20.46 -6.88 10.42
N LEU A 288 -20.41 -5.97 11.40
CA LEU A 288 -19.43 -6.00 12.49
C LEU A 288 -19.61 -7.23 13.38
N ALA A 289 -20.86 -7.53 13.74
CA ALA A 289 -21.19 -8.72 14.53
C ALA A 289 -20.92 -10.02 13.78
N GLU A 290 -21.19 -10.07 12.47
CA GLU A 290 -20.91 -11.23 11.63
C GLU A 290 -19.39 -11.46 11.49
N TYR A 291 -18.61 -10.40 11.25
CA TYR A 291 -17.16 -10.45 11.22
C TYR A 291 -16.58 -10.94 12.56
N HIS A 292 -17.00 -10.30 13.65
CA HIS A 292 -16.54 -10.66 15.01
C HIS A 292 -16.86 -12.13 15.34
N LYS A 293 -18.08 -12.60 15.05
CA LYS A 293 -18.48 -13.99 15.23
C LYS A 293 -17.54 -14.96 14.50
N GLY A 294 -17.19 -14.66 13.25
CA GLY A 294 -16.34 -15.51 12.43
C GLY A 294 -14.89 -15.53 12.90
N TRP A 295 -14.28 -14.37 13.10
CA TRP A 295 -12.86 -14.29 13.49
C TRP A 295 -12.63 -14.60 14.96
N ALA A 296 -13.48 -14.14 15.89
CA ALA A 296 -13.36 -14.52 17.30
C ALA A 296 -13.58 -16.04 17.49
N GLY A 297 -14.47 -16.63 16.69
CA GLY A 297 -14.64 -18.08 16.68
C GLY A 297 -13.45 -18.85 16.12
N ALA A 298 -12.70 -18.26 15.18
CA ALA A 298 -11.52 -18.88 14.55
C ALA A 298 -10.23 -18.67 15.36
N LEU A 299 -9.95 -17.43 15.79
CA LEU A 299 -8.71 -17.02 16.45
C LEU A 299 -8.84 -16.85 17.97
N GLY A 300 -10.03 -17.13 18.51
CA GLY A 300 -10.32 -16.99 19.94
C GLY A 300 -10.71 -15.56 20.32
N PHE A 301 -11.58 -15.47 21.31
CA PHE A 301 -12.08 -14.21 21.85
C PHE A 301 -11.15 -13.67 22.95
N ILE A 302 -10.92 -12.36 22.95
CA ILE A 302 -10.25 -11.64 24.03
C ILE A 302 -11.31 -10.76 24.69
N PRO A 303 -11.70 -11.00 25.96
CA PRO A 303 -12.72 -10.20 26.64
C PRO A 303 -12.29 -8.74 26.81
N ALA A 304 -13.23 -7.81 26.70
CA ALA A 304 -12.97 -6.37 26.78
C ALA A 304 -12.38 -5.92 28.14
N ASP A 305 -12.72 -6.62 29.22
CA ASP A 305 -12.23 -6.36 30.58
C ASP A 305 -10.84 -6.97 30.89
N ARG A 306 -10.31 -7.81 30.00
CA ARG A 306 -8.98 -8.41 30.14
C ARG A 306 -7.89 -7.47 29.62
N THR A 307 -7.68 -6.37 30.34
CA THR A 307 -6.67 -5.34 30.02
C THR A 307 -5.25 -5.90 29.96
N ASP A 308 -4.96 -6.93 30.75
CA ASP A 308 -3.68 -7.66 30.71
C ASP A 308 -3.44 -8.35 29.35
N MET A 309 -4.48 -8.98 28.79
CA MET A 309 -4.40 -9.64 27.48
C MET A 309 -4.30 -8.62 26.35
N TRP A 310 -5.06 -7.50 26.42
CA TRP A 310 -4.98 -6.42 25.45
C TRP A 310 -3.61 -5.70 25.49
N ASN A 311 -3.03 -5.49 26.69
CA ASN A 311 -1.68 -5.00 26.83
C ASN A 311 -0.67 -5.90 26.12
N ARG A 312 -0.79 -7.22 26.28
CA ARG A 312 0.07 -8.19 25.61
C ARG A 312 -0.09 -8.15 24.09
N PHE A 313 -1.33 -8.14 23.60
CA PHE A 313 -1.66 -8.05 22.18
C PHE A 313 -1.07 -6.78 21.55
N TYR A 314 -1.35 -5.62 22.17
CA TYR A 314 -0.96 -4.34 21.61
C TYR A 314 0.56 -4.11 21.67
N ASN A 315 1.21 -4.50 22.76
CA ASN A 315 2.68 -4.45 22.83
C ASN A 315 3.35 -5.38 21.80
N TYR A 316 2.72 -6.52 21.48
CA TYR A 316 3.20 -7.34 20.37
C TYR A 316 3.09 -6.60 19.04
N TYR A 317 1.94 -5.97 18.76
CA TYR A 317 1.74 -5.16 17.56
C TYR A 317 2.80 -4.05 17.42
N LEU A 318 3.04 -3.28 18.47
CA LEU A 318 4.06 -2.23 18.48
C LEU A 318 5.48 -2.78 18.24
N ASN A 319 5.80 -3.93 18.82
CA ASN A 319 7.11 -4.57 18.62
C ASN A 319 7.29 -5.10 17.20
N LEU A 320 6.23 -5.59 16.55
CA LEU A 320 6.26 -5.99 15.14
C LEU A 320 6.57 -4.79 14.23
N ILE A 321 5.97 -3.63 14.48
CA ILE A 321 6.27 -2.39 13.75
C ILE A 321 7.73 -1.96 14.00
N ARG A 322 8.25 -2.07 15.23
CA ARG A 322 9.66 -1.79 15.53
C ARG A 322 10.63 -2.75 14.84
N ASP A 323 10.27 -4.01 14.72
CA ASP A 323 11.12 -4.99 14.00
C ASP A 323 11.13 -4.69 12.49
N ASN A 324 9.97 -4.31 11.94
CA ASN A 324 9.85 -3.82 10.58
C ASN A 324 10.68 -2.54 10.35
N ASP A 325 10.65 -1.58 11.29
CA ASP A 325 11.44 -0.35 11.23
C ASP A 325 12.96 -0.61 11.14
N ARG A 326 13.45 -1.69 11.79
CA ARG A 326 14.84 -2.13 11.65
C ARG A 326 15.16 -2.69 10.26
N GLY A 327 14.18 -3.32 9.62
CA GLY A 327 14.29 -3.73 8.21
C GLY A 327 14.40 -2.52 7.28
N LEU A 328 13.58 -1.49 7.53
CA LEU A 328 13.67 -0.21 6.82
C LEU A 328 15.04 0.45 7.02
N GLN A 329 15.61 0.45 8.24
CA GLN A 329 16.92 1.03 8.50
C GLN A 329 18.03 0.42 7.65
N LEU A 330 17.96 -0.89 7.34
CA LEU A 330 18.94 -1.51 6.43
C LEU A 330 18.89 -0.91 5.03
N LEU A 331 17.70 -0.58 4.53
CA LEU A 331 17.52 0.07 3.22
C LEU A 331 18.04 1.50 3.24
N LEU A 332 17.72 2.29 4.29
CA LEU A 332 18.17 3.67 4.41
C LEU A 332 19.71 3.76 4.51
N ASN A 333 20.33 2.86 5.30
CA ASN A 333 21.79 2.75 5.37
C ASN A 333 22.42 2.45 3.99
N ALA A 334 21.79 1.57 3.18
CA ALA A 334 22.27 1.30 1.84
C ALA A 334 22.09 2.49 0.89
N MET A 335 21.07 3.31 1.08
CA MET A 335 20.89 4.55 0.33
C MET A 335 22.00 5.55 0.62
N ASP A 336 22.41 5.67 1.89
CA ASP A 336 23.55 6.50 2.29
C ASP A 336 24.87 5.99 1.68
N GLU A 337 25.17 4.69 1.87
CA GLU A 337 26.37 4.05 1.35
C GLU A 337 26.54 4.22 -0.16
N LEU A 338 25.43 4.16 -0.91
CA LEU A 338 25.40 4.22 -2.37
C LEU A 338 25.11 5.63 -2.92
N ASN A 339 24.99 6.66 -2.05
CA ASN A 339 24.63 8.04 -2.40
C ASN A 339 23.34 8.16 -3.23
N LEU A 340 22.33 7.36 -2.91
CA LEU A 340 21.08 7.27 -3.68
C LEU A 340 20.09 8.39 -3.38
N TRP A 341 20.18 9.09 -2.26
CA TRP A 341 19.25 10.18 -1.90
C TRP A 341 19.17 11.30 -2.94
N ASN A 342 20.21 11.51 -3.74
CA ASN A 342 20.27 12.58 -4.75
C ASN A 342 19.46 12.28 -6.03
N ASN A 343 19.07 11.01 -6.24
CA ASN A 343 18.43 10.58 -7.48
C ASN A 343 17.33 9.53 -7.27
N THR A 344 16.90 9.26 -6.03
CA THR A 344 15.94 8.21 -5.71
C THR A 344 14.80 8.77 -4.88
N VAL A 345 13.57 8.55 -5.35
CA VAL A 345 12.33 8.78 -4.61
C VAL A 345 12.09 7.59 -3.70
N VAL A 346 11.77 7.85 -2.42
CA VAL A 346 11.36 6.81 -1.47
C VAL A 346 9.92 7.05 -1.04
N VAL A 347 9.07 6.04 -1.18
CA VAL A 347 7.69 6.06 -0.73
C VAL A 347 7.50 4.97 0.31
N LEU A 348 6.96 5.30 1.47
CA LEU A 348 6.55 4.34 2.49
C LEU A 348 5.06 4.49 2.76
N THR A 349 4.33 3.37 2.74
CA THR A 349 2.92 3.28 3.10
C THR A 349 2.59 1.93 3.72
N ALA A 350 1.31 1.68 4.02
CA ALA A 350 0.78 0.37 4.43
C ALA A 350 -0.36 -0.05 3.49
N ASP A 351 -0.74 -1.33 3.50
CA ASP A 351 -1.88 -1.79 2.71
C ASP A 351 -3.22 -1.51 3.41
N HIS A 352 -3.33 -1.67 4.72
CA HIS A 352 -4.47 -1.34 5.56
C HIS A 352 -4.03 -1.27 7.03
N GLY A 353 -4.95 -0.87 7.92
CA GLY A 353 -4.70 -0.77 9.35
C GLY A 353 -5.09 -2.01 10.16
N GLU A 354 -5.23 -1.82 11.49
CA GLU A 354 -5.52 -2.84 12.51
C GLU A 354 -6.46 -2.24 13.57
N MET A 355 -7.58 -2.91 13.83
CA MET A 355 -8.58 -2.45 14.82
C MET A 355 -8.11 -2.56 16.28
N ALA A 356 -7.20 -3.45 16.58
CA ALA A 356 -6.52 -3.60 17.88
C ALA A 356 -7.44 -3.63 19.13
N GLY A 357 -8.66 -4.11 18.98
CA GLY A 357 -9.66 -4.21 20.06
C GLY A 357 -10.66 -3.06 20.11
N SER A 358 -10.56 -2.05 19.27
CA SER A 358 -11.52 -0.94 19.19
C SER A 358 -12.90 -1.42 18.81
N HIS A 359 -13.93 -0.62 19.16
CA HIS A 359 -15.33 -0.81 18.77
C HIS A 359 -15.86 -2.23 19.00
N GLY A 360 -15.95 -2.64 20.28
CA GLY A 360 -16.50 -3.93 20.64
C GLY A 360 -15.53 -5.10 20.47
N THR A 361 -14.25 -4.90 20.76
CA THR A 361 -13.18 -5.92 20.68
C THR A 361 -12.85 -6.40 19.26
N LEU A 362 -13.10 -5.56 18.22
CA LEU A 362 -12.72 -5.89 16.86
C LEU A 362 -11.19 -5.96 16.72
N ARG A 363 -10.71 -6.94 15.97
CA ARG A 363 -9.30 -7.14 15.63
C ARG A 363 -9.15 -7.35 14.14
N GLY A 364 -7.96 -7.03 13.61
CA GLY A 364 -7.67 -7.17 12.21
C GLY A 364 -8.32 -6.07 11.37
N LYS A 365 -8.72 -6.45 10.18
CA LYS A 365 -9.20 -5.60 9.09
C LYS A 365 -10.42 -6.23 8.43
N GLY A 366 -11.33 -5.38 7.93
CA GLY A 366 -12.57 -5.91 7.37
C GLY A 366 -13.56 -4.82 6.95
N PRO A 367 -14.87 -5.11 7.01
CA PRO A 367 -15.94 -4.16 6.70
C PRO A 367 -16.09 -3.10 7.79
N PHE A 368 -15.04 -2.33 8.04
CA PHE A 368 -15.00 -1.32 9.11
C PHE A 368 -14.79 0.06 8.53
N ALA A 369 -15.72 0.98 8.83
CA ALA A 369 -15.61 2.36 8.41
C ALA A 369 -14.70 3.21 9.31
N TYR A 370 -13.95 2.60 10.22
CA TYR A 370 -13.15 3.27 11.25
C TYR A 370 -11.75 3.65 10.76
N GLU A 371 -11.20 4.74 11.34
CA GLU A 371 -9.85 5.25 11.03
C GLU A 371 -8.77 4.17 11.18
N LEU A 372 -8.82 3.41 12.27
CA LEU A 372 -7.83 2.35 12.54
C LEU A 372 -7.76 1.26 11.45
N ASN A 373 -8.81 1.10 10.65
CA ASN A 373 -8.86 0.15 9.53
C ASN A 373 -8.35 0.75 8.22
N SER A 374 -8.62 2.04 7.98
CA SER A 374 -8.51 2.64 6.64
C SER A 374 -7.52 3.79 6.52
N HIS A 375 -7.20 4.49 7.61
CA HIS A 375 -6.21 5.55 7.65
C HIS A 375 -4.81 4.95 7.87
N ILE A 376 -3.93 5.11 6.89
CA ILE A 376 -2.64 4.45 6.80
C ILE A 376 -1.51 5.46 6.59
N PRO A 377 -0.27 5.16 7.01
CA PRO A 377 0.85 6.08 6.84
C PRO A 377 1.19 6.30 5.36
N LEU A 378 1.62 7.51 5.03
CA LEU A 378 2.28 7.82 3.76
C LEU A 378 3.39 8.84 3.98
N ILE A 379 4.61 8.45 3.61
CA ILE A 379 5.80 9.32 3.61
C ILE A 379 6.41 9.27 2.22
N ILE A 380 6.69 10.44 1.62
CA ILE A 380 7.35 10.54 0.32
C ILE A 380 8.60 11.41 0.46
N ALA A 381 9.78 10.81 0.29
CA ALA A 381 11.04 11.54 0.17
C ALA A 381 11.41 11.66 -1.31
N HIS A 382 11.61 12.87 -1.80
CA HIS A 382 11.90 13.14 -3.21
C HIS A 382 13.10 14.08 -3.34
N PRO A 383 14.12 13.75 -4.14
CA PRO A 383 15.38 14.51 -4.22
C PRO A 383 15.24 16.00 -4.57
N ALA A 384 14.16 16.38 -5.25
CA ALA A 384 13.94 17.76 -5.67
C ALA A 384 13.24 18.63 -4.62
N TYR A 385 12.74 18.06 -3.52
CA TYR A 385 11.93 18.77 -2.53
C TYR A 385 12.50 18.62 -1.13
N GLN A 386 12.33 19.66 -0.33
CA GLN A 386 12.80 19.67 1.06
C GLN A 386 11.88 18.78 1.92
N GLY A 387 12.49 17.86 2.67
CA GLY A 387 11.80 17.03 3.65
C GLY A 387 11.51 17.75 4.98
N GLY A 388 11.02 16.97 5.96
CA GLY A 388 10.65 17.47 7.29
C GLY A 388 9.35 18.27 7.31
N LYS A 389 8.47 18.05 6.32
CA LYS A 389 7.20 18.76 6.12
C LYS A 389 6.01 17.82 6.17
N SER A 390 4.81 18.40 6.29
CA SER A 390 3.54 17.66 6.21
C SER A 390 2.58 18.26 5.19
N CYS A 391 1.68 17.42 4.66
CA CYS A 391 0.64 17.78 3.72
C CYS A 391 -0.72 17.28 4.23
N GLN A 392 -1.72 18.16 4.28
CA GLN A 392 -3.07 17.84 4.77
C GLN A 392 -4.01 17.31 3.69
N ALA A 393 -3.59 17.30 2.42
CA ALA A 393 -4.47 16.91 1.32
C ALA A 393 -4.91 15.45 1.42
N LEU A 394 -6.19 15.19 1.12
CA LEU A 394 -6.75 13.84 0.99
C LEU A 394 -6.07 13.10 -0.15
N THR A 395 -5.58 11.90 0.13
CA THR A 395 -4.96 10.99 -0.85
C THR A 395 -5.46 9.56 -0.65
N SER A 396 -5.39 8.75 -1.69
CA SER A 396 -5.87 7.37 -1.69
C SER A 396 -4.87 6.44 -2.37
N HIS A 397 -4.95 5.15 -2.07
CA HIS A 397 -4.23 4.11 -2.80
C HIS A 397 -4.39 4.20 -4.32
N LEU A 398 -5.56 4.62 -4.81
CA LEU A 398 -5.81 4.77 -6.25
C LEU A 398 -4.94 5.85 -6.89
N ASP A 399 -4.43 6.80 -6.09
CA ASP A 399 -3.57 7.90 -6.55
C ASP A 399 -2.09 7.51 -6.67
N LEU A 400 -1.69 6.35 -6.11
CA LEU A 400 -0.27 6.00 -6.02
C LEU A 400 0.37 5.78 -7.40
N VAL A 401 -0.29 5.04 -8.31
CA VAL A 401 0.27 4.80 -9.66
C VAL A 401 0.44 6.11 -10.43
N PRO A 402 -0.59 6.99 -10.56
CA PRO A 402 -0.42 8.29 -11.20
C PRO A 402 0.68 9.15 -10.57
N THR A 403 0.77 9.15 -9.23
CA THR A 403 1.76 9.96 -8.51
C THR A 403 3.19 9.43 -8.67
N LEU A 404 3.40 8.10 -8.64
CA LEU A 404 4.71 7.51 -8.94
C LEU A 404 5.19 7.93 -10.34
N VAL A 405 4.30 7.89 -11.32
CA VAL A 405 4.59 8.37 -12.69
C VAL A 405 4.86 9.89 -12.69
N GLY A 406 4.09 10.67 -11.94
CA GLY A 406 4.28 12.11 -11.75
C GLY A 406 5.67 12.48 -11.23
N MET A 407 6.20 11.66 -10.31
CA MET A 407 7.51 11.87 -9.67
C MET A 407 8.72 11.40 -10.49
N THR A 408 8.53 10.76 -11.65
CA THR A 408 9.63 10.22 -12.47
C THR A 408 10.59 11.28 -13.02
N GLY A 409 10.16 12.53 -13.16
CA GLY A 409 10.91 13.56 -13.87
C GLY A 409 10.87 13.43 -15.40
N LEU A 410 10.13 12.46 -15.94
CA LEU A 410 9.93 12.29 -17.39
C LEU A 410 9.07 13.43 -17.99
N PRO A 411 9.15 13.68 -19.31
CA PRO A 411 8.31 14.65 -20.00
C PRO A 411 6.82 14.38 -19.77
N GLU A 412 6.04 15.47 -19.61
CA GLU A 412 4.59 15.42 -19.33
C GLU A 412 3.81 14.55 -20.32
N SER A 413 4.14 14.62 -21.61
CA SER A 413 3.46 13.82 -22.64
C SER A 413 3.60 12.30 -22.42
N LYS A 414 4.76 11.85 -21.91
CA LYS A 414 4.98 10.43 -21.56
C LYS A 414 4.23 10.05 -20.29
N ARG A 415 4.26 10.93 -19.27
CA ARG A 415 3.58 10.71 -18.00
C ARG A 415 2.06 10.62 -18.18
N ALA A 416 1.46 11.59 -18.86
CA ALA A 416 0.03 11.61 -19.15
C ALA A 416 -0.45 10.40 -19.97
N ALA A 417 0.36 9.96 -20.94
CA ALA A 417 0.04 8.76 -21.72
C ALA A 417 0.06 7.48 -20.86
N ALA A 418 1.01 7.37 -19.92
CA ALA A 418 1.20 6.20 -19.07
C ALA A 418 0.08 6.00 -18.04
N VAL A 419 -0.57 7.09 -17.59
CA VAL A 419 -1.64 7.03 -16.57
C VAL A 419 -3.03 7.19 -17.16
N LYS A 420 -3.17 7.17 -18.46
CA LYS A 420 -4.48 7.27 -19.12
C LYS A 420 -5.39 6.12 -18.70
N GLY A 421 -6.57 6.45 -18.17
CA GLY A 421 -7.58 5.47 -17.74
C GLY A 421 -7.50 5.06 -16.27
N PHE A 422 -6.53 5.58 -15.51
CA PHE A 422 -6.54 5.44 -14.06
C PHE A 422 -7.55 6.42 -13.43
N PRO A 423 -8.37 5.98 -12.46
CA PRO A 423 -9.33 6.85 -11.77
C PRO A 423 -8.65 7.77 -10.74
N GLY A 424 -7.47 7.39 -10.27
CA GLY A 424 -6.68 8.14 -9.30
C GLY A 424 -6.06 9.40 -9.87
N HIS A 425 -5.60 10.29 -9.00
CA HIS A 425 -5.02 11.58 -9.32
C HIS A 425 -3.51 11.58 -9.07
N ASP A 426 -2.77 12.33 -9.89
CA ASP A 426 -1.35 12.64 -9.63
C ASP A 426 -1.27 13.84 -8.66
N PHE A 427 -0.84 13.60 -7.44
CA PHE A 427 -0.62 14.64 -6.43
C PHE A 427 0.86 15.03 -6.26
N SER A 428 1.74 14.61 -7.16
CA SER A 428 3.17 14.92 -7.08
C SER A 428 3.49 16.42 -7.02
N ALA A 429 2.64 17.27 -7.61
CA ALA A 429 2.78 18.72 -7.55
C ALA A 429 2.68 19.28 -6.12
N LEU A 430 1.98 18.61 -5.21
CA LEU A 430 1.86 19.03 -3.80
C LEU A 430 3.20 18.97 -3.05
N LEU A 431 4.16 18.15 -3.51
CA LEU A 431 5.49 18.04 -2.90
C LEU A 431 6.28 19.36 -2.94
N GLN A 432 5.95 20.27 -3.86
CA GLN A 432 6.63 21.55 -3.97
C GLN A 432 6.30 22.49 -2.80
N ASN A 433 5.03 22.51 -2.36
CA ASN A 433 4.57 23.35 -1.25
C ASN A 433 3.50 22.63 -0.42
N PRO A 434 3.87 21.54 0.28
CA PRO A 434 2.91 20.64 0.91
C PRO A 434 2.10 21.29 2.03
N GLU A 435 2.70 22.21 2.80
CA GLU A 435 2.06 22.87 3.95
C GLU A 435 1.01 23.92 3.55
N ALA A 436 1.04 24.38 2.29
CA ALA A 436 0.03 25.29 1.74
C ALA A 436 -1.16 24.56 1.10
N ALA A 437 -1.09 23.22 0.98
CA ALA A 437 -2.18 22.43 0.43
C ALA A 437 -3.35 22.36 1.43
N ASP A 438 -4.55 22.74 0.99
CA ASP A 438 -5.77 22.47 1.78
C ASP A 438 -6.17 20.98 1.68
N ILE A 439 -7.13 20.59 2.51
CA ILE A 439 -7.58 19.19 2.61
C ILE A 439 -8.08 18.63 1.27
N HIS A 440 -8.63 19.49 0.39
CA HIS A 440 -9.21 19.12 -0.89
C HIS A 440 -8.28 19.39 -2.10
N ALA A 441 -7.02 19.74 -1.86
CA ALA A 441 -6.08 20.09 -2.94
C ALA A 441 -5.89 18.98 -3.98
N ASN A 442 -6.15 17.71 -3.61
CA ASN A 442 -6.10 16.56 -4.52
C ASN A 442 -7.49 15.98 -4.81
N ARG A 443 -8.33 15.79 -3.78
CA ARG A 443 -9.62 15.07 -3.84
C ARG A 443 -10.70 15.78 -3.04
N LYS A 444 -11.96 15.69 -3.50
CA LYS A 444 -13.13 16.13 -2.71
C LYS A 444 -13.49 15.17 -1.58
N GLY A 445 -13.02 13.94 -1.66
CA GLY A 445 -13.21 12.88 -0.69
C GLY A 445 -12.45 11.63 -1.11
N VAL A 446 -12.22 10.73 -0.18
CA VAL A 446 -11.65 9.40 -0.43
C VAL A 446 -12.75 8.37 -0.41
N LEU A 447 -12.71 7.44 -1.38
CA LEU A 447 -13.64 6.32 -1.50
C LEU A 447 -12.98 5.04 -1.01
N PHE A 448 -13.66 4.30 -0.16
CA PHE A 448 -13.27 2.96 0.29
C PHE A 448 -14.37 1.96 -0.05
N ASN A 449 -13.98 0.78 -0.51
CA ASN A 449 -14.90 -0.31 -0.82
C ASN A 449 -14.45 -1.62 -0.18
N TYR A 450 -15.34 -2.26 0.56
CA TYR A 450 -15.18 -3.61 1.06
C TYR A 450 -16.25 -4.52 0.44
N VAL A 451 -15.83 -5.48 -0.36
CA VAL A 451 -16.71 -6.37 -1.13
C VAL A 451 -16.30 -7.85 -1.00
N GLY A 452 -15.67 -8.21 0.13
CA GLY A 452 -15.24 -9.58 0.43
C GLY A 452 -16.40 -10.48 0.84
N LEU A 453 -16.59 -11.59 0.13
CA LEU A 453 -17.66 -12.55 0.37
C LEU A 453 -17.47 -13.34 1.67
N GLN A 454 -16.23 -13.63 2.07
CA GLN A 454 -15.97 -14.52 3.20
C GLN A 454 -16.51 -14.00 4.52
N THR A 455 -16.61 -12.67 4.70
CA THR A 455 -17.03 -12.02 5.95
C THR A 455 -18.49 -11.61 5.98
N VAL A 456 -19.23 -11.76 4.87
CA VAL A 456 -20.66 -11.43 4.78
C VAL A 456 -21.49 -12.20 5.82
N ASP A 457 -21.10 -13.45 6.08
CA ASP A 457 -21.80 -14.35 7.00
C ASP A 457 -20.80 -14.98 7.98
N GLY A 458 -20.92 -14.69 9.27
CA GLY A 458 -20.05 -15.22 10.32
C GLY A 458 -20.03 -16.74 10.41
N ASN A 459 -21.13 -17.44 10.05
CA ASN A 459 -21.13 -18.90 9.98
C ASN A 459 -20.34 -19.42 8.78
N TYR A 460 -20.42 -18.71 7.64
CA TYR A 460 -19.60 -19.04 6.47
C TYR A 460 -18.13 -18.75 6.74
N LEU A 461 -17.80 -17.63 7.38
CA LEU A 461 -16.42 -17.30 7.77
C LEU A 461 -15.83 -18.36 8.71
N LEU A 462 -16.58 -18.81 9.72
CA LEU A 462 -16.18 -19.93 10.59
C LEU A 462 -15.95 -21.23 9.81
N TYR A 463 -16.80 -21.51 8.83
CA TYR A 463 -16.64 -22.65 7.96
C TYR A 463 -15.39 -22.52 7.08
N ALA A 464 -15.18 -21.39 6.42
CA ALA A 464 -14.03 -21.14 5.57
C ALA A 464 -12.71 -21.25 6.35
N ASN A 465 -12.66 -20.67 7.54
CA ASN A 465 -11.47 -20.70 8.41
C ASN A 465 -11.06 -22.12 8.86
N LYS A 466 -11.97 -23.08 8.91
CA LYS A 466 -11.61 -24.50 9.15
C LYS A 466 -10.75 -25.09 8.04
N TYR A 467 -10.86 -24.53 6.82
CA TYR A 467 -10.04 -24.96 5.68
C TYR A 467 -8.78 -24.08 5.57
N THR A 468 -8.96 -22.77 5.46
CA THR A 468 -7.84 -21.84 5.22
C THR A 468 -6.81 -21.85 6.34
N LEU A 469 -7.20 -21.79 7.62
CA LEU A 469 -6.26 -21.86 8.76
C LEU A 469 -5.55 -23.22 8.91
N ASN A 470 -6.02 -24.26 8.24
CA ASN A 470 -5.35 -25.55 8.13
C ASN A 470 -4.67 -25.76 6.77
N GLN A 471 -4.52 -24.69 5.97
CA GLN A 471 -3.91 -24.71 4.63
C GLN A 471 -4.56 -25.76 3.70
N LYS A 472 -5.87 -25.92 3.80
CA LYS A 472 -6.69 -26.82 2.95
C LYS A 472 -7.47 -25.99 1.96
N ALA A 473 -7.67 -26.54 0.76
CA ALA A 473 -8.53 -25.93 -0.24
C ALA A 473 -9.98 -25.79 0.28
N LEU A 474 -10.53 -24.58 0.15
CA LEU A 474 -11.93 -24.31 0.46
C LEU A 474 -12.81 -24.99 -0.58
N PRO A 475 -13.89 -25.70 -0.18
CA PRO A 475 -14.87 -26.23 -1.12
C PRO A 475 -15.52 -25.15 -1.97
N PRO A 476 -15.96 -25.47 -3.21
CA PRO A 476 -16.55 -24.50 -4.12
C PRO A 476 -17.79 -23.81 -3.53
N LEU A 477 -18.04 -22.56 -3.96
CA LEU A 477 -19.25 -21.79 -3.56
C LEU A 477 -20.56 -22.49 -3.97
N THR A 478 -20.53 -23.41 -4.94
CA THR A 478 -21.68 -24.25 -5.33
C THR A 478 -22.09 -25.27 -4.25
N GLU A 479 -21.14 -25.70 -3.41
CA GLU A 479 -21.43 -26.60 -2.29
C GLU A 479 -21.87 -25.82 -1.05
N ARG A 480 -21.21 -24.70 -0.78
CA ARG A 480 -21.54 -23.80 0.32
C ARG A 480 -21.14 -22.37 0.00
N SER A 481 -22.10 -21.46 0.13
CA SER A 481 -21.93 -20.01 -0.02
C SER A 481 -22.37 -19.26 1.24
N PRO A 482 -21.91 -18.02 1.44
CA PRO A 482 -22.47 -17.15 2.48
C PRO A 482 -23.93 -16.80 2.20
N ASP A 483 -24.66 -16.36 3.22
CA ASP A 483 -26.00 -15.76 3.04
C ASP A 483 -25.84 -14.35 2.44
N LEU A 484 -26.14 -14.24 1.14
CA LEU A 484 -25.99 -13.02 0.37
C LEU A 484 -27.01 -11.93 0.71
N ASN A 485 -28.02 -12.20 1.54
CA ASN A 485 -28.98 -11.20 2.02
C ASN A 485 -28.46 -10.43 3.24
N LYS A 486 -27.38 -10.88 3.87
CA LYS A 486 -26.73 -10.16 4.96
C LYS A 486 -25.97 -8.94 4.43
N ARG A 487 -26.02 -7.82 5.13
CA ARG A 487 -25.39 -6.55 4.74
C ARG A 487 -23.90 -6.54 5.07
N GLY A 488 -23.12 -7.41 4.44
CA GLY A 488 -21.70 -7.61 4.69
C GLY A 488 -20.75 -6.81 3.77
N PHE A 489 -21.25 -6.23 2.67
CA PHE A 489 -20.47 -5.31 1.84
C PHE A 489 -20.58 -3.89 2.38
N MET A 490 -19.54 -3.08 2.17
CA MET A 490 -19.51 -1.71 2.66
C MET A 490 -18.80 -0.79 1.68
N SER A 491 -19.34 0.42 1.54
CA SER A 491 -18.64 1.53 0.90
C SER A 491 -18.73 2.76 1.79
N PHE A 492 -17.63 3.48 1.96
CA PHE A 492 -17.65 4.76 2.64
C PHE A 492 -16.98 5.87 1.83
N VAL A 493 -17.35 7.09 2.17
CA VAL A 493 -16.67 8.33 1.76
C VAL A 493 -16.26 9.12 3.00
N TYR A 494 -15.03 9.68 2.96
CA TYR A 494 -14.56 10.68 3.91
C TYR A 494 -14.22 11.97 3.15
N ASP A 495 -14.82 13.10 3.57
CA ASP A 495 -14.67 14.39 2.89
C ASP A 495 -13.62 15.32 3.53
N GLY A 496 -12.88 14.83 4.53
CA GLY A 496 -11.92 15.61 5.30
C GLY A 496 -12.47 16.09 6.66
N ARG A 497 -13.77 15.87 6.92
CA ARG A 497 -14.41 16.06 8.21
C ARG A 497 -15.41 14.99 8.55
N TYR A 498 -16.31 14.69 7.62
CA TYR A 498 -17.38 13.71 7.83
C TYR A 498 -17.06 12.40 7.13
N LYS A 499 -17.27 11.30 7.81
CA LYS A 499 -17.16 9.96 7.24
C LYS A 499 -18.55 9.32 7.21
N PHE A 500 -18.98 8.91 6.01
CA PHE A 500 -20.29 8.31 5.79
C PHE A 500 -20.15 6.95 5.15
N ALA A 501 -20.72 5.92 5.78
CA ALA A 501 -20.66 4.53 5.32
C ALA A 501 -22.05 3.93 5.13
N ARG A 502 -22.19 3.16 4.04
CA ARG A 502 -23.35 2.28 3.79
C ARG A 502 -22.90 0.84 3.74
N TYR A 503 -23.60 0.01 4.51
CA TYR A 503 -23.43 -1.44 4.51
C TYR A 503 -24.62 -2.06 3.80
N TYR A 504 -24.37 -2.86 2.76
CA TYR A 504 -25.39 -3.42 1.89
C TYR A 504 -25.19 -4.92 1.64
N ALA A 505 -26.24 -5.59 1.20
CA ALA A 505 -26.18 -7.01 0.89
C ALA A 505 -25.57 -7.26 -0.50
N PRO A 506 -24.76 -8.30 -0.69
CA PRO A 506 -24.31 -8.72 -2.03
C PRO A 506 -25.44 -8.99 -3.01
N ALA A 507 -26.63 -9.34 -2.51
CA ALA A 507 -27.81 -9.55 -3.34
C ALA A 507 -28.53 -8.24 -3.75
N ASP A 508 -28.16 -7.09 -3.13
CA ASP A 508 -28.87 -5.80 -3.31
C ASP A 508 -27.89 -4.65 -3.48
N PHE A 509 -27.19 -4.62 -4.61
CA PHE A 509 -26.39 -3.44 -4.99
C PHE A 509 -27.33 -2.26 -5.25
N ASN A 510 -27.12 -1.14 -4.56
CA ASN A 510 -28.04 -0.03 -4.59
C ASN A 510 -27.33 1.33 -4.69
N THR A 511 -28.05 2.33 -5.24
CA THR A 511 -27.62 3.73 -5.35
C THR A 511 -28.74 4.63 -4.85
N PRO A 512 -29.02 4.62 -3.51
CA PRO A 512 -30.17 5.29 -2.94
C PRO A 512 -30.05 6.81 -3.07
N GLN A 513 -31.21 7.50 -3.24
CA GLN A 513 -31.29 8.95 -3.44
C GLN A 513 -32.10 9.65 -2.32
N THR A 514 -32.86 8.91 -1.54
CA THR A 514 -33.70 9.45 -0.48
C THR A 514 -33.37 8.81 0.87
N ILE A 515 -33.69 9.49 1.96
CA ILE A 515 -33.50 8.96 3.33
C ILE A 515 -34.14 7.58 3.48
N ASP A 516 -35.39 7.43 3.01
CA ASP A 516 -36.12 6.16 3.12
C ASP A 516 -35.40 5.03 2.36
N GLN A 517 -34.89 5.31 1.17
CA GLN A 517 -34.11 4.31 0.40
C GLN A 517 -32.79 3.96 1.11
N ILE A 518 -32.07 4.99 1.63
CA ILE A 518 -30.79 4.78 2.32
C ILE A 518 -30.99 3.78 3.47
N PHE A 519 -31.90 4.06 4.40
CA PHE A 519 -32.10 3.24 5.61
C PHE A 519 -32.86 1.93 5.36
N LYS A 520 -33.68 1.85 4.31
CA LYS A 520 -34.33 0.61 3.91
C LYS A 520 -33.33 -0.42 3.41
N GLN A 521 -32.37 0.00 2.59
CA GLN A 521 -31.46 -0.89 1.87
C GLN A 521 -30.11 -1.09 2.58
N ASN A 522 -29.73 -0.21 3.52
CA ASN A 522 -28.41 -0.23 4.13
C ASN A 522 -28.47 -0.10 5.66
N ASP A 523 -27.43 -0.62 6.34
CA ASP A 523 -27.03 -0.11 7.66
C ASP A 523 -26.12 1.10 7.41
N VAL A 524 -26.20 2.13 8.27
CA VAL A 524 -25.58 3.42 8.01
C VAL A 524 -24.76 3.90 9.20
N GLN A 525 -23.55 4.39 8.92
CA GLN A 525 -22.75 5.14 9.89
C GLN A 525 -22.39 6.51 9.33
N LEU A 526 -22.39 7.51 10.21
CA LEU A 526 -21.97 8.88 9.91
C LEU A 526 -21.23 9.44 11.13
N PHE A 527 -19.97 9.84 10.94
CA PHE A 527 -19.13 10.39 12.01
C PHE A 527 -18.64 11.80 11.66
N ASP A 528 -18.50 12.69 12.65
CA ASP A 528 -17.82 13.98 12.56
C ASP A 528 -16.42 13.87 13.17
N LEU A 529 -15.40 13.49 12.41
CA LEU A 529 -14.06 13.20 12.90
C LEU A 529 -13.39 14.42 13.54
N LYS A 530 -13.86 15.63 13.26
CA LYS A 530 -13.35 16.83 13.92
C LYS A 530 -13.76 16.89 15.41
N ASN A 531 -14.98 16.46 15.75
CA ASN A 531 -15.54 16.52 17.10
C ASN A 531 -15.55 15.15 17.79
N ASP A 532 -15.45 14.07 17.03
CA ASP A 532 -15.47 12.68 17.47
C ASP A 532 -14.39 11.89 16.71
N PRO A 533 -13.10 12.14 16.99
CA PRO A 533 -11.99 11.49 16.29
C PRO A 533 -11.92 9.98 16.57
N ASP A 534 -12.51 9.51 17.65
CA ASP A 534 -12.57 8.10 18.03
C ASP A 534 -13.83 7.38 17.46
N GLU A 535 -14.67 8.08 16.69
CA GLU A 535 -15.84 7.52 15.96
C GLU A 535 -16.84 6.77 16.87
N LEU A 536 -17.08 7.29 18.07
CA LEU A 536 -17.96 6.70 19.08
C LEU A 536 -19.43 7.12 18.93
N HIS A 537 -19.73 8.17 18.16
CA HIS A 537 -21.04 8.78 18.04
C HIS A 537 -21.57 8.72 16.60
N ASN A 538 -22.28 7.63 16.27
CA ASN A 538 -22.90 7.52 14.95
C ASN A 538 -24.09 8.49 14.81
N LEU A 539 -23.90 9.61 14.10
CA LEU A 539 -24.92 10.62 13.83
C LEU A 539 -26.11 10.09 13.02
N ALA A 540 -25.94 8.98 12.29
CA ALA A 540 -27.02 8.37 11.51
C ALA A 540 -28.07 7.65 12.37
N VAL A 541 -27.87 7.51 13.69
CA VAL A 541 -28.89 6.98 14.62
C VAL A 541 -30.10 7.91 14.73
N ASP A 542 -29.87 9.22 14.54
CA ASP A 542 -30.96 10.21 14.41
C ASP A 542 -30.97 10.81 12.99
N PRO A 543 -31.60 10.10 12.02
CA PRO A 543 -31.64 10.56 10.66
C PRO A 543 -32.49 11.81 10.44
N SER A 544 -33.40 12.13 11.36
CA SER A 544 -34.24 13.33 11.23
C SER A 544 -33.43 14.60 11.49
N SER A 545 -32.62 14.62 12.54
CA SER A 545 -31.74 15.75 12.88
C SER A 545 -30.57 15.91 11.94
N ASN A 546 -30.13 14.84 11.25
CA ASN A 546 -28.95 14.84 10.38
C ASN A 546 -29.30 14.64 8.90
N LYS A 547 -30.56 14.86 8.50
CA LYS A 547 -31.09 14.55 7.16
C LYS A 547 -30.28 15.16 6.04
N ASP A 548 -30.01 16.46 6.10
CA ASP A 548 -29.34 17.17 5.02
C ASP A 548 -27.88 16.73 4.88
N LEU A 549 -27.18 16.50 6.00
CA LEU A 549 -25.80 15.98 6.01
C LEU A 549 -25.75 14.56 5.46
N ILE A 550 -26.67 13.67 5.85
CA ILE A 550 -26.75 12.30 5.32
C ILE A 550 -26.96 12.32 3.80
N LEU A 551 -27.86 13.17 3.29
CA LEU A 551 -28.11 13.28 1.85
C LEU A 551 -26.90 13.86 1.10
N GLN A 552 -26.23 14.87 1.65
CA GLN A 552 -25.00 15.44 1.09
C GLN A 552 -23.89 14.37 0.98
N MET A 553 -23.61 13.67 2.06
CA MET A 553 -22.55 12.66 2.08
C MET A 553 -22.89 11.43 1.23
N ASN A 554 -24.16 11.02 1.22
CA ASN A 554 -24.64 9.99 0.29
C ASN A 554 -24.49 10.40 -1.18
N GLY A 555 -24.77 11.67 -1.51
CA GLY A 555 -24.54 12.23 -2.85
C GLY A 555 -23.06 12.14 -3.24
N LEU A 556 -22.14 12.57 -2.36
CA LEU A 556 -20.70 12.47 -2.58
C LEU A 556 -20.24 11.01 -2.76
N LEU A 557 -20.75 10.08 -1.94
CA LEU A 557 -20.46 8.64 -2.09
C LEU A 557 -20.91 8.11 -3.44
N ASN A 558 -22.14 8.43 -3.87
CA ASN A 558 -22.67 8.01 -5.17
C ASN A 558 -21.84 8.58 -6.34
N ASP A 559 -21.43 9.86 -6.26
CA ASP A 559 -20.62 10.52 -7.28
C ASP A 559 -19.24 9.86 -7.41
N LEU A 560 -18.57 9.57 -6.28
CA LEU A 560 -17.27 8.90 -6.31
C LEU A 560 -17.39 7.44 -6.78
N MET A 561 -18.45 6.72 -6.39
CA MET A 561 -18.74 5.39 -6.92
C MET A 561 -18.93 5.42 -8.45
N ALA A 562 -19.69 6.38 -8.97
CA ALA A 562 -19.88 6.52 -10.41
C ALA A 562 -18.57 6.86 -11.14
N LYS A 563 -17.72 7.70 -10.55
CA LYS A 563 -16.46 8.16 -11.14
C LYS A 563 -15.35 7.12 -11.09
N GLU A 564 -15.14 6.47 -9.94
CA GLU A 564 -13.96 5.63 -9.68
C GLU A 564 -14.23 4.14 -9.89
N VAL A 565 -15.47 3.69 -9.69
CA VAL A 565 -15.89 2.30 -9.91
C VAL A 565 -16.69 2.15 -11.21
N GLY A 566 -17.57 3.12 -11.52
CA GLY A 566 -18.46 3.05 -12.66
C GLY A 566 -19.64 2.11 -12.37
N LYS A 567 -19.63 0.92 -12.97
CA LYS A 567 -20.71 -0.07 -12.81
C LYS A 567 -20.53 -0.88 -11.53
N ASN A 568 -21.33 -0.60 -10.51
CA ASN A 568 -21.34 -1.33 -9.24
C ASN A 568 -22.63 -2.18 -9.10
N ASP A 569 -22.68 -3.31 -9.79
CA ASP A 569 -23.86 -4.21 -9.89
C ASP A 569 -23.56 -5.66 -9.52
N GLY A 570 -22.39 -5.93 -8.94
CA GLY A 570 -21.95 -7.29 -8.60
C GLY A 570 -21.47 -8.14 -9.78
N SER A 571 -21.30 -7.57 -10.98
CA SER A 571 -20.82 -8.31 -12.15
C SER A 571 -19.41 -8.89 -11.99
N PHE A 572 -18.60 -8.35 -11.06
CA PHE A 572 -17.27 -8.85 -10.70
C PHE A 572 -17.31 -10.14 -9.86
N LEU A 573 -18.44 -10.43 -9.22
CA LEU A 573 -18.60 -11.63 -8.38
C LEU A 573 -18.67 -12.91 -9.24
N PRO A 574 -18.28 -14.07 -8.67
CA PRO A 574 -18.49 -15.37 -9.31
C PRO A 574 -19.95 -15.59 -9.72
N ALA A 575 -20.16 -16.17 -10.89
CA ALA A 575 -21.51 -16.33 -11.47
C ALA A 575 -22.52 -17.00 -10.53
N VAL A 576 -22.07 -17.94 -9.69
CA VAL A 576 -22.90 -18.70 -8.74
C VAL A 576 -23.48 -17.85 -7.61
N VAL A 577 -22.84 -16.72 -7.27
CA VAL A 577 -23.24 -15.79 -6.20
C VAL A 577 -23.55 -14.39 -6.74
N ARG A 578 -23.57 -14.22 -8.05
CA ARG A 578 -23.90 -12.94 -8.68
C ARG A 578 -25.37 -12.60 -8.51
N PRO A 579 -25.72 -11.35 -8.16
CA PRO A 579 -27.11 -10.92 -8.12
C PRO A 579 -27.81 -11.22 -9.44
N LYS A 580 -29.04 -11.75 -9.37
CA LYS A 580 -29.87 -11.87 -10.57
C LYS A 580 -30.20 -10.46 -11.02
N GLN A 581 -29.82 -10.11 -12.23
CA GLN A 581 -30.24 -8.83 -12.81
C GLN A 581 -31.78 -8.81 -12.89
N PRO A 582 -32.42 -7.68 -12.52
CA PRO A 582 -33.87 -7.55 -12.59
C PRO A 582 -34.42 -7.65 -14.01
#